data_3f7be8762c847039fa27705701c36364
#
_entry.id   3f7be8762c847039fa27705701c36364
#
_cell.length_a   1.000
_cell.length_b   1.000
_cell.length_c   1.000
_cell.angle_alpha   90.00
_cell.angle_beta   90.00
_cell.angle_gamma   90.00
#
_symmetry.space_group_name_H-M   'P 1'
#
loop_
_entity.id
_entity.type
_entity.pdbx_description
1 polymer ?
#
loop_
_entity_poly.entity_id
_entity_poly.type
_entity_poly.pdbx_seq_one_letter_code
_entity_poly.pdbx_strand_id
1 'polypeptide(L)'
;TLLSVSESLLLIKDNLKSLGIEHDNFQSETKIVENNEVQKVVNKLKEKKYIFTGKIKAPMNEKKEDWVEREQLLFKSSDFGDDKDRALQKSDGSWTYFASDVAYHNNKLERKFDVLINILGADHAGYIKRITSSVEALSGEKNKLVCKVSQLVKLIKEGKPFKMSKRKGDYITVDDLIKEVG
;
A
#
# COMPACT_ATOMS: atom_id res chain seq x y z
N THR A 1 6.00 7.47 19.95
CA THR A 1 7.18 6.77 20.47
C THR A 1 7.09 5.28 20.18
N LEU A 2 8.20 4.54 20.21
CA LEU A 2 8.24 3.08 19.97
C LEU A 2 7.31 2.32 20.95
N LEU A 3 7.22 2.76 22.19
CA LEU A 3 6.32 2.17 23.19
C LEU A 3 4.85 2.28 22.76
N SER A 4 4.41 3.45 22.28
CA SER A 4 3.03 3.65 21.83
C SER A 4 2.67 2.77 20.63
N VAL A 5 3.62 2.54 19.73
CA VAL A 5 3.42 1.66 18.56
C VAL A 5 3.30 0.20 19.01
N SER A 6 4.14 -0.27 19.94
CA SER A 6 4.08 -1.64 20.44
C SER A 6 2.76 -1.92 21.17
N GLU A 7 2.32 -1.02 22.05
CA GLU A 7 1.05 -1.15 22.76
C GLU A 7 -0.15 -1.16 21.79
N SER A 8 -0.15 -0.26 20.80
CA SER A 8 -1.19 -0.24 19.78
C SER A 8 -1.21 -1.53 18.96
N LEU A 9 -0.05 -2.11 18.67
CA LEU A 9 0.04 -3.36 17.93
C LEU A 9 -0.46 -4.56 18.75
N LEU A 10 -0.22 -4.57 20.06
CA LEU A 10 -0.80 -5.58 20.96
C LEU A 10 -2.32 -5.52 20.93
N LEU A 11 -2.90 -4.33 21.11
CA LEU A 11 -4.34 -4.13 21.03
C LEU A 11 -4.93 -4.58 19.68
N ILE A 12 -4.25 -4.27 18.56
CA ILE A 12 -4.67 -4.73 17.23
C ILE A 12 -4.67 -6.27 17.15
N LYS A 13 -3.64 -6.93 17.68
CA LYS A 13 -3.56 -8.39 17.70
C LYS A 13 -4.68 -9.02 18.52
N ASP A 14 -4.98 -8.46 19.67
CA ASP A 14 -6.05 -8.94 20.54
C ASP A 14 -7.42 -8.78 19.86
N ASN A 15 -7.67 -7.64 19.25
CA ASN A 15 -8.91 -7.40 18.48
C ASN A 15 -9.04 -8.36 17.29
N LEU A 16 -7.96 -8.62 16.55
CA LEU A 16 -7.98 -9.58 15.46
C LEU A 16 -8.24 -10.99 15.95
N LYS A 17 -7.63 -11.38 17.07
CA LYS A 17 -7.85 -12.68 17.71
C LYS A 17 -9.29 -12.88 18.15
N SER A 18 -9.92 -11.83 18.68
CA SER A 18 -11.36 -11.85 19.04
C SER A 18 -12.27 -12.09 17.83
N LEU A 19 -11.81 -11.75 16.62
CA LEU A 19 -12.47 -12.05 15.35
C LEU A 19 -12.06 -13.41 14.74
N GLY A 20 -11.27 -14.21 15.45
CA GLY A 20 -10.73 -15.47 14.94
C GLY A 20 -9.63 -15.31 13.88
N ILE A 21 -8.98 -14.14 13.82
CA ILE A 21 -7.94 -13.83 12.85
C ILE A 21 -6.58 -13.82 13.53
N GLU A 22 -5.70 -14.71 13.10
CA GLU A 22 -4.30 -14.74 13.54
C GLU A 22 -3.36 -14.53 12.34
N HIS A 23 -2.46 -13.55 12.48
CA HIS A 23 -1.46 -13.26 11.44
C HIS A 23 -0.10 -13.81 11.85
N ASP A 24 0.54 -14.54 10.96
CA ASP A 24 1.89 -15.08 11.17
C ASP A 24 2.96 -13.99 11.20
N ASN A 25 2.73 -12.87 10.49
CA ASN A 25 3.72 -11.82 10.35
C ASN A 25 3.12 -10.42 10.34
N PHE A 26 3.70 -9.54 11.15
CA PHE A 26 3.44 -8.10 11.17
C PHE A 26 4.69 -7.36 10.69
N GLN A 27 4.65 -6.86 9.46
CA GLN A 27 5.78 -6.18 8.86
C GLN A 27 5.78 -4.67 9.20
N SER A 28 6.88 -4.20 9.76
CA SER A 28 7.08 -2.77 10.03
C SER A 28 7.60 -2.05 8.77
N GLU A 29 6.90 -0.99 8.35
CA GLU A 29 7.36 -0.10 7.28
C GLU A 29 8.69 0.58 7.63
N THR A 30 8.85 1.01 8.89
CA THR A 30 10.10 1.60 9.39
C THR A 30 11.28 0.67 9.15
N LYS A 31 11.14 -0.63 9.45
CA LYS A 31 12.19 -1.61 9.22
C LYS A 31 12.53 -1.81 7.74
N ILE A 32 11.56 -1.69 6.83
CA ILE A 32 11.79 -1.75 5.39
C ILE A 32 12.71 -0.59 4.96
N VAL A 33 12.46 0.61 5.48
CA VAL A 33 13.25 1.80 5.17
C VAL A 33 14.65 1.71 5.81
N GLU A 34 14.73 1.39 7.10
CA GLU A 34 15.99 1.29 7.85
C GLU A 34 16.93 0.21 7.29
N ASN A 35 16.38 -0.89 6.79
CA ASN A 35 17.15 -1.98 6.16
C ASN A 35 17.53 -1.70 4.70
N ASN A 36 17.31 -0.49 4.21
CA ASN A 36 17.56 -0.08 2.82
C ASN A 36 16.86 -0.97 1.77
N GLU A 37 15.71 -1.57 2.11
CA GLU A 37 14.98 -2.45 1.19
C GLU A 37 14.50 -1.70 -0.06
N VAL A 38 14.17 -0.41 0.08
CA VAL A 38 13.79 0.46 -1.05
C VAL A 38 14.95 0.58 -2.04
N GLN A 39 16.15 0.86 -1.55
CA GLN A 39 17.34 0.97 -2.42
C GLN A 39 17.66 -0.37 -3.11
N LYS A 40 17.52 -1.49 -2.39
CA LYS A 40 17.75 -2.83 -2.96
C LYS A 40 16.80 -3.13 -4.11
N VAL A 41 15.50 -2.85 -3.93
CA VAL A 41 14.50 -3.10 -4.97
C VAL A 41 14.68 -2.17 -6.16
N VAL A 42 15.04 -0.91 -5.93
CA VAL A 42 15.35 0.04 -7.00
C VAL A 42 16.55 -0.46 -7.83
N ASN A 43 17.58 -0.97 -7.18
CA ASN A 43 18.73 -1.55 -7.89
C ASN A 43 18.32 -2.77 -8.73
N LYS A 44 17.51 -3.70 -8.18
CA LYS A 44 16.95 -4.84 -8.94
C LYS A 44 16.19 -4.39 -10.20
N LEU A 45 15.34 -3.38 -10.08
CA LEU A 45 14.60 -2.86 -11.23
C LEU A 45 15.49 -2.12 -12.23
N LYS A 46 16.56 -1.46 -11.75
CA LYS A 46 17.56 -0.79 -12.59
C LYS A 46 18.36 -1.80 -13.41
N GLU A 47 18.83 -2.89 -12.82
CA GLU A 47 19.51 -3.99 -13.50
C GLU A 47 18.66 -4.60 -14.60
N LYS A 48 17.36 -4.72 -14.37
CA LYS A 48 16.37 -5.17 -15.36
C LYS A 48 16.02 -4.11 -16.42
N LYS A 49 16.57 -2.87 -16.33
CA LYS A 49 16.29 -1.73 -17.22
C LYS A 49 14.83 -1.24 -17.18
N TYR A 50 14.15 -1.47 -16.06
CA TYR A 50 12.76 -1.05 -15.85
C TYR A 50 12.65 0.33 -15.17
N ILE A 51 13.77 1.01 -14.98
CA ILE A 51 13.86 2.36 -14.40
C ILE A 51 14.53 3.31 -15.37
N PHE A 52 14.04 4.55 -15.41
CA PHE A 52 14.63 5.65 -16.16
C PHE A 52 14.45 6.97 -15.42
N THR A 53 15.24 7.98 -15.80
CA THR A 53 15.02 9.36 -15.34
C THR A 53 14.15 10.07 -16.34
N GLY A 54 13.08 10.68 -15.88
CA GLY A 54 12.10 11.35 -16.74
C GLY A 54 11.23 12.34 -15.97
N LYS A 55 10.33 13.00 -16.70
CA LYS A 55 9.38 13.96 -16.15
C LYS A 55 7.98 13.39 -16.17
N ILE A 56 7.23 13.58 -15.09
CA ILE A 56 5.81 13.25 -15.01
C ILE A 56 5.00 14.49 -15.36
N LYS A 57 3.97 14.31 -16.20
CA LYS A 57 3.01 15.38 -16.50
C LYS A 57 2.23 15.76 -15.23
N ALA A 58 1.82 17.03 -15.16
CA ALA A 58 0.97 17.52 -14.07
C ALA A 58 -0.25 16.62 -13.84
N PRO A 59 -0.63 16.33 -12.58
CA PRO A 59 -1.90 15.70 -12.28
C PRO A 59 -3.06 16.51 -12.83
N MET A 60 -4.12 15.84 -13.32
CA MET A 60 -5.27 16.52 -13.91
C MET A 60 -5.97 17.53 -12.99
N ASN A 61 -5.78 17.39 -11.67
CA ASN A 61 -6.44 18.20 -10.63
C ASN A 61 -5.57 19.35 -10.11
N GLU A 62 -4.33 19.50 -10.59
CA GLU A 62 -3.48 20.64 -10.23
C GLU A 62 -3.51 21.69 -11.34
N LYS A 63 -3.54 22.96 -10.95
CA LYS A 63 -3.43 24.07 -11.92
C LYS A 63 -2.07 23.96 -12.60
N LYS A 64 -2.05 23.90 -13.93
CA LYS A 64 -0.81 23.80 -14.73
C LYS A 64 0.21 24.88 -14.43
N GLU A 65 -0.24 26.02 -13.94
CA GLU A 65 0.59 27.19 -13.60
C GLU A 65 1.47 26.97 -12.38
N ASP A 66 1.03 26.10 -11.45
CA ASP A 66 1.75 25.79 -10.20
C ASP A 66 2.64 24.54 -10.32
N TRP A 67 2.53 23.79 -11.42
CA TRP A 67 3.28 22.56 -11.63
C TRP A 67 4.63 22.84 -12.32
N VAL A 68 5.71 22.59 -11.60
CA VAL A 68 7.06 22.59 -12.16
C VAL A 68 7.46 21.17 -12.54
N GLU A 69 7.62 20.92 -13.83
CA GLU A 69 8.16 19.64 -14.31
C GLU A 69 9.59 19.46 -13.82
N ARG A 70 9.82 18.41 -13.05
CA ARG A 70 11.15 18.05 -12.53
C ARG A 70 11.49 16.62 -12.93
N GLU A 71 12.77 16.38 -13.14
CA GLU A 71 13.27 15.03 -13.36
C GLU A 71 13.13 14.20 -12.11
N GLN A 72 12.65 12.99 -12.27
CA GLN A 72 12.41 12.01 -11.21
C GLN A 72 12.84 10.64 -11.67
N LEU A 73 13.12 9.76 -10.72
CA LEU A 73 13.38 8.35 -11.03
C LEU A 73 12.04 7.63 -11.22
N LEU A 74 11.80 7.14 -12.43
CA LEU A 74 10.53 6.54 -12.83
C LEU A 74 10.67 5.04 -13.06
N PHE A 75 9.67 4.29 -12.64
CA PHE A 75 9.46 2.89 -13.00
C PHE A 75 8.55 2.80 -14.23
N LYS A 76 8.93 2.00 -15.22
CA LYS A 76 8.18 1.73 -16.45
C LYS A 76 6.95 0.86 -16.17
N SER A 77 6.05 1.36 -15.36
CA SER A 77 4.84 0.64 -14.94
C SER A 77 3.91 0.34 -16.11
N SER A 78 3.91 1.20 -17.12
CA SER A 78 3.12 1.04 -18.35
C SER A 78 3.51 -0.20 -19.16
N ASP A 79 4.78 -0.62 -19.13
CA ASP A 79 5.25 -1.85 -19.80
C ASP A 79 4.61 -3.13 -19.18
N PHE A 80 4.04 -3.00 -17.98
CA PHE A 80 3.41 -4.09 -17.21
C PHE A 80 1.90 -3.88 -16.99
N GLY A 81 1.25 -3.03 -17.80
CA GLY A 81 -0.21 -2.88 -17.83
C GLY A 81 -0.80 -1.79 -16.92
N ASP A 82 0.03 -0.95 -16.31
CA ASP A 82 -0.44 0.28 -15.64
C ASP A 82 -0.82 1.35 -16.69
N ASP A 83 -1.57 2.36 -16.31
CA ASP A 83 -2.00 3.46 -17.19
C ASP A 83 -0.88 4.49 -17.47
N LYS A 84 0.17 4.51 -16.65
CA LYS A 84 1.33 5.40 -16.79
C LYS A 84 2.52 4.95 -15.96
N ASP A 85 3.69 5.47 -16.27
CA ASP A 85 4.89 5.26 -15.45
C ASP A 85 4.79 5.96 -14.10
N ARG A 86 5.47 5.44 -13.10
CA ARG A 86 5.34 5.85 -11.70
C ARG A 86 6.66 6.31 -11.11
N ALA A 87 6.62 7.43 -10.37
CA ALA A 87 7.78 7.91 -9.64
C ALA A 87 8.11 6.98 -8.47
N LEU A 88 9.37 6.55 -8.41
CA LEU A 88 9.95 5.88 -7.26
C LEU A 88 10.64 6.88 -6.33
N GLN A 89 11.23 7.92 -6.89
CA GLN A 89 11.92 8.96 -6.15
C GLN A 89 11.42 10.33 -6.57
N LYS A 90 11.24 11.21 -5.60
CA LYS A 90 10.86 12.61 -5.84
C LYS A 90 12.06 13.41 -6.31
N SER A 91 11.82 14.63 -6.78
CA SER A 91 12.87 15.56 -7.22
C SER A 91 13.83 16.01 -6.11
N ASP A 92 13.40 15.92 -4.84
CA ASP A 92 14.23 16.21 -3.67
C ASP A 92 15.10 15.02 -3.22
N GLY A 93 15.04 13.89 -3.96
CA GLY A 93 15.77 12.67 -3.64
C GLY A 93 15.07 11.74 -2.62
N SER A 94 13.93 12.15 -2.03
CA SER A 94 13.19 11.30 -1.10
C SER A 94 12.40 10.23 -1.86
N TRP A 95 12.23 9.06 -1.21
CA TRP A 95 11.41 7.99 -1.77
C TRP A 95 9.92 8.34 -1.75
N THR A 96 9.18 7.87 -2.75
CA THR A 96 7.72 7.94 -2.74
C THR A 96 7.14 6.80 -1.88
N TYR A 97 5.90 6.95 -1.43
CA TYR A 97 5.18 5.84 -0.80
C TYR A 97 5.09 4.60 -1.70
N PHE A 98 4.98 4.82 -3.01
CA PHE A 98 4.98 3.73 -3.97
C PHE A 98 6.30 2.94 -3.95
N ALA A 99 7.44 3.58 -3.81
CA ALA A 99 8.72 2.90 -3.69
C ALA A 99 8.81 2.02 -2.44
N SER A 100 8.28 2.49 -1.30
CA SER A 100 8.18 1.70 -0.07
C SER A 100 7.25 0.49 -0.25
N ASP A 101 6.12 0.67 -0.95
CA ASP A 101 5.21 -0.43 -1.24
C ASP A 101 5.83 -1.47 -2.19
N VAL A 102 6.59 -1.03 -3.19
CA VAL A 102 7.33 -1.95 -4.08
C VAL A 102 8.35 -2.76 -3.29
N ALA A 103 9.07 -2.12 -2.36
CA ALA A 103 10.02 -2.80 -1.46
C ALA A 103 9.30 -3.81 -0.55
N TYR A 104 8.15 -3.45 0.00
CA TYR A 104 7.34 -4.37 0.80
C TYR A 104 6.87 -5.58 0.00
N HIS A 105 6.46 -5.40 -1.25
CA HIS A 105 6.05 -6.51 -2.10
C HIS A 105 7.25 -7.38 -2.54
N ASN A 106 8.43 -6.79 -2.74
CA ASN A 106 9.65 -7.56 -2.92
C ASN A 106 9.95 -8.43 -1.69
N ASN A 107 9.78 -7.91 -0.48
CA ASN A 107 9.89 -8.68 0.76
C ASN A 107 8.89 -9.86 0.81
N LYS A 108 7.66 -9.66 0.32
CA LYS A 108 6.69 -10.76 0.18
C LYS A 108 7.16 -11.82 -0.83
N LEU A 109 7.72 -11.42 -1.97
CA LEU A 109 8.28 -12.34 -2.98
C LEU A 109 9.42 -13.19 -2.41
N GLU A 110 10.26 -12.61 -1.55
CA GLU A 110 11.38 -13.30 -0.89
C GLU A 110 10.92 -14.40 0.08
N ARG A 111 9.66 -14.37 0.53
CA ARG A 111 9.04 -15.45 1.32
C ARG A 111 8.68 -16.69 0.49
N LYS A 112 8.79 -16.62 -0.85
CA LYS A 112 8.62 -17.73 -1.80
C LYS A 112 7.22 -18.38 -1.81
N PHE A 113 6.18 -17.62 -1.56
CA PHE A 113 4.81 -18.08 -1.79
C PHE A 113 4.50 -18.17 -3.29
N ASP A 114 3.70 -19.15 -3.68
CA ASP A 114 3.30 -19.34 -5.07
C ASP A 114 2.42 -18.19 -5.57
N VAL A 115 1.52 -17.70 -4.73
CA VAL A 115 0.62 -16.60 -5.02
C VAL A 115 0.61 -15.61 -3.85
N LEU A 116 0.69 -14.34 -4.17
CA LEU A 116 0.48 -13.25 -3.22
C LEU A 116 -0.97 -12.75 -3.36
N ILE A 117 -1.67 -12.53 -2.26
CA ILE A 117 -3.02 -11.99 -2.25
C ILE A 117 -3.05 -10.72 -1.40
N ASN A 118 -3.45 -9.60 -2.01
CA ASN A 118 -3.76 -8.37 -1.28
C ASN A 118 -5.27 -8.23 -1.16
N ILE A 119 -5.77 -7.95 0.03
CA ILE A 119 -7.16 -7.59 0.28
C ILE A 119 -7.19 -6.08 0.54
N LEU A 120 -7.89 -5.34 -0.32
CA LEU A 120 -7.90 -3.88 -0.33
C LEU A 120 -9.33 -3.34 -0.22
N GLY A 121 -9.50 -2.20 0.42
CA GLY A 121 -10.75 -1.47 0.36
C GLY A 121 -11.02 -0.91 -1.05
N ALA A 122 -12.28 -0.69 -1.39
CA ALA A 122 -12.68 -0.17 -2.71
C ALA A 122 -12.08 1.20 -3.05
N ASP A 123 -11.75 2.00 -2.05
CA ASP A 123 -11.02 3.26 -2.15
C ASP A 123 -9.60 3.11 -2.70
N HIS A 124 -9.01 1.92 -2.59
CA HIS A 124 -7.69 1.58 -3.14
C HIS A 124 -7.73 0.92 -4.52
N ALA A 125 -8.91 0.77 -5.16
CA ALA A 125 -9.03 0.11 -6.47
C ALA A 125 -8.12 0.71 -7.55
N GLY A 126 -7.96 2.05 -7.56
CA GLY A 126 -7.05 2.76 -8.48
C GLY A 126 -5.56 2.48 -8.25
N TYR A 127 -5.20 1.80 -7.15
CA TYR A 127 -3.81 1.45 -6.83
C TYR A 127 -3.38 0.09 -7.37
N ILE A 128 -4.35 -0.77 -7.72
CA ILE A 128 -4.12 -2.19 -8.06
C ILE A 128 -3.16 -2.34 -9.23
N LYS A 129 -3.43 -1.68 -10.36
CA LYS A 129 -2.58 -1.80 -11.55
C LYS A 129 -1.12 -1.45 -11.28
N ARG A 130 -0.89 -0.38 -10.53
CA ARG A 130 0.41 0.12 -10.12
C ARG A 130 1.21 -0.92 -9.34
N ILE A 131 0.58 -1.58 -8.36
CA ILE A 131 1.29 -2.53 -7.52
C ILE A 131 1.43 -3.91 -8.18
N THR A 132 0.45 -4.36 -8.95
CA THR A 132 0.55 -5.60 -9.73
C THR A 132 1.64 -5.51 -10.79
N SER A 133 1.75 -4.37 -11.49
CA SER A 133 2.84 -4.10 -12.45
C SER A 133 4.22 -4.20 -11.81
N SER A 134 4.40 -3.66 -10.61
CA SER A 134 5.69 -3.73 -9.92
C SER A 134 6.05 -5.16 -9.49
N VAL A 135 5.07 -5.93 -9.03
CA VAL A 135 5.27 -7.35 -8.66
C VAL A 135 5.59 -8.19 -9.89
N GLU A 136 4.91 -7.99 -11.01
CA GLU A 136 5.22 -8.65 -12.27
C GLU A 136 6.64 -8.33 -12.76
N ALA A 137 7.04 -7.06 -12.72
CA ALA A 137 8.40 -6.65 -13.08
C ALA A 137 9.48 -7.30 -12.20
N LEU A 138 9.23 -7.43 -10.90
CA LEU A 138 10.17 -8.02 -9.95
C LEU A 138 10.27 -9.53 -10.09
N SER A 139 9.13 -10.23 -10.16
CA SER A 139 9.04 -11.70 -10.22
C SER A 139 9.29 -12.25 -11.61
N GLY A 140 8.90 -11.54 -12.66
CA GLY A 140 8.79 -12.03 -14.03
C GLY A 140 7.55 -12.88 -14.29
N GLU A 141 6.63 -12.97 -13.31
CA GLU A 141 5.44 -13.82 -13.38
C GLU A 141 4.17 -12.98 -13.40
N LYS A 142 3.36 -13.15 -14.48
CA LYS A 142 1.99 -12.57 -14.51
C LYS A 142 1.14 -13.19 -13.43
N ASN A 143 0.25 -12.37 -12.86
CA ASN A 143 -0.70 -12.80 -11.82
C ASN A 143 -0.06 -13.34 -10.52
N LYS A 144 1.24 -13.10 -10.30
CA LYS A 144 1.91 -13.42 -9.04
C LYS A 144 1.23 -12.72 -7.85
N LEU A 145 0.71 -11.52 -8.06
CA LEU A 145 -0.09 -10.78 -7.10
C LEU A 145 -1.55 -10.70 -7.56
N VAL A 146 -2.45 -11.21 -6.75
CA VAL A 146 -3.90 -11.09 -6.91
C VAL A 146 -4.44 -10.07 -5.90
N CYS A 147 -5.15 -9.04 -6.38
CA CYS A 147 -5.81 -8.08 -5.52
C CYS A 147 -7.30 -8.37 -5.44
N LYS A 148 -7.82 -8.57 -4.24
CA LYS A 148 -9.25 -8.68 -3.94
C LYS A 148 -9.75 -7.38 -3.35
N VAL A 149 -10.85 -6.85 -3.89
CA VAL A 149 -11.45 -5.59 -3.42
C VAL A 149 -12.64 -5.88 -2.55
N SER A 150 -12.60 -5.38 -1.31
CA SER A 150 -13.73 -5.40 -0.39
C SER A 150 -14.48 -4.08 -0.49
N GLN A 151 -15.80 -4.15 -0.59
CA GLN A 151 -16.66 -2.98 -0.64
C GLN A 151 -16.74 -2.28 0.73
N LEU A 152 -17.07 -0.99 0.71
CA LEU A 152 -17.30 -0.22 1.92
C LEU A 152 -18.53 -0.73 2.65
N VAL A 153 -18.37 -1.02 3.93
CA VAL A 153 -19.46 -1.43 4.81
C VAL A 153 -20.16 -0.18 5.35
N LYS A 154 -21.49 -0.18 5.30
CA LYS A 154 -22.31 0.85 5.94
C LYS A 154 -22.86 0.30 7.24
N LEU A 155 -22.57 0.98 8.34
CA LEU A 155 -23.17 0.67 9.63
C LEU A 155 -24.53 1.37 9.73
N ILE A 156 -25.56 0.66 10.19
CA ILE A 156 -26.89 1.19 10.43
C ILE A 156 -27.21 1.01 11.91
N LYS A 157 -27.56 2.09 12.59
CA LYS A 157 -28.00 2.09 13.99
C LYS A 157 -29.40 2.69 14.04
N GLU A 158 -30.34 1.96 14.63
CA GLU A 158 -31.77 2.39 14.75
C GLU A 158 -32.37 2.78 13.38
N GLY A 159 -32.07 2.01 12.32
CA GLY A 159 -32.58 2.26 10.97
C GLY A 159 -31.92 3.44 10.23
N LYS A 160 -30.93 4.12 10.82
CA LYS A 160 -30.23 5.27 10.23
C LYS A 160 -28.75 4.96 9.97
N PRO A 161 -28.16 5.46 8.88
CA PRO A 161 -26.73 5.30 8.63
C PRO A 161 -25.90 5.95 9.75
N PHE A 162 -25.07 5.16 10.41
CA PHE A 162 -24.11 5.64 11.39
C PHE A 162 -22.81 6.07 10.70
N LYS A 163 -22.48 7.37 10.80
CA LYS A 163 -21.22 7.91 10.25
C LYS A 163 -20.17 7.99 11.34
N MET A 164 -19.15 7.16 11.24
CA MET A 164 -17.99 7.24 12.13
C MET A 164 -17.21 8.53 11.91
N SER A 165 -16.83 9.20 12.99
CA SER A 165 -15.99 10.39 12.98
C SER A 165 -14.96 10.34 14.10
N LYS A 166 -13.70 10.03 13.76
CA LYS A 166 -12.60 10.01 14.72
C LYS A 166 -12.43 11.36 15.46
N ARG A 167 -12.70 12.48 14.76
CA ARG A 167 -12.58 13.83 15.34
C ARG A 167 -13.63 14.14 16.38
N LYS A 168 -14.81 13.52 16.28
CA LYS A 168 -15.94 13.69 17.22
C LYS A 168 -16.00 12.63 18.30
N GLY A 169 -15.13 11.62 18.24
CA GLY A 169 -15.17 10.47 19.13
C GLY A 169 -16.27 9.46 18.79
N ASP A 170 -17.02 9.69 17.71
CA ASP A 170 -18.09 8.79 17.25
C ASP A 170 -17.48 7.66 16.40
N TYR A 171 -17.03 6.60 17.02
CA TYR A 171 -16.55 5.40 16.33
C TYR A 171 -17.03 4.15 17.07
N ILE A 172 -17.16 3.07 16.31
CA ILE A 172 -17.50 1.75 16.82
C ILE A 172 -16.20 0.93 16.82
N THR A 173 -15.87 0.38 17.97
CA THR A 173 -14.71 -0.52 18.10
C THR A 173 -15.08 -1.93 17.65
N VAL A 174 -14.07 -2.78 17.45
CA VAL A 174 -14.27 -4.21 17.20
C VAL A 174 -15.05 -4.85 18.36
N ASP A 175 -14.69 -4.50 19.59
CA ASP A 175 -15.36 -5.01 20.79
C ASP A 175 -16.85 -4.61 20.86
N ASP A 176 -17.17 -3.37 20.47
CA ASP A 176 -18.57 -2.91 20.40
C ASP A 176 -19.34 -3.71 19.35
N LEU A 177 -18.72 -3.96 18.20
CA LEU A 177 -19.34 -4.73 17.13
C LEU A 177 -19.61 -6.18 17.57
N ILE A 178 -18.63 -6.83 18.20
CA ILE A 178 -18.78 -8.21 18.70
C ILE A 178 -19.89 -8.30 19.76
N LYS A 179 -19.98 -7.32 20.67
CA LYS A 179 -21.04 -7.29 21.69
C LYS A 179 -22.44 -7.12 21.09
N GLU A 180 -22.55 -6.39 19.97
CA GLU A 180 -23.82 -6.07 19.33
C GLU A 180 -24.33 -7.20 18.41
N VAL A 181 -23.44 -7.87 17.68
CA VAL A 181 -23.82 -8.87 16.66
C VAL A 181 -23.44 -10.30 16.99
N GLY A 182 -22.63 -10.51 18.01
CA GLY A 182 -22.20 -11.84 18.47
C GLY A 182 -20.94 -12.34 17.80
#